data_5dd0afa64d61ba45521957306e394075
#
_entry.id   5dd0afa64d61ba45521957306e394075
#
_cell.length_a   1.000
_cell.length_b   1.000
_cell.length_c   1.000
_cell.angle_alpha   90.00
_cell.angle_beta   90.00
_cell.angle_gamma   90.00
#
_symmetry.space_group_name_H-M   'P 1'
#
loop_
_entity.id
_entity.type
_entity.pdbx_description
1 polymer ?
#
loop_
_entity_poly.entity_id
_entity_poly.type
_entity_poly.pdbx_seq_one_letter_code
_entity_poly.pdbx_strand_id
1 'polypeptide(L)'
;MNQVIYTDMRPSRKLIDMFLCTDGLPVSMSDKFQGYKNPGDEFQNRDFRLTSYVGSYATSLTVENCGYGVSKFAITDIQRQSKDESANYPVLRLAEVYLNYAEAVMERYGEISDDQLNKSINKIRARAGIANLTNALAKRIQEGVLANANKTVNQVMLDEIRRERALELYMEGFRCDDLKRWGIAEENLNESRCGAVVGNASYPTAFVDENGNATSAFNPAIFTKGTEVVETGKGKLPCVVLLKSSDCAFTKGDYLWAIPRNQINLNSNLVQNPGY
;
A
#
# COMPACT_ATOMS: atom_id res chain seq x y z
N MET A 1 -16.09 6.54 21.03
CA MET A 1 -15.21 6.14 19.91
C MET A 1 -16.12 5.93 18.71
N ASN A 2 -16.28 6.96 17.89
CA ASN A 2 -17.06 6.84 16.68
C ASN A 2 -16.21 6.13 15.65
N GLN A 3 -16.39 4.85 15.61
CA GLN A 3 -15.89 4.02 14.54
C GLN A 3 -16.80 4.25 13.34
N VAL A 4 -16.42 5.14 12.43
CA VAL A 4 -16.78 4.88 11.04
C VAL A 4 -15.91 3.68 10.68
N ILE A 5 -16.47 2.56 10.91
CA ILE A 5 -15.81 1.29 10.67
C ILE A 5 -15.91 1.08 9.16
N TYR A 6 -14.90 1.48 8.44
CA TYR A 6 -14.61 0.90 7.15
C TYR A 6 -14.11 -0.54 7.37
N THR A 7 -14.99 -1.37 7.93
CA THR A 7 -14.69 -2.76 8.28
C THR A 7 -14.24 -3.57 7.06
N ASP A 8 -14.54 -3.08 5.87
CA ASP A 8 -14.22 -3.76 4.62
C ASP A 8 -12.93 -3.26 3.95
N MET A 9 -12.38 -2.12 4.38
CA MET A 9 -11.13 -1.59 3.87
C MET A 9 -9.96 -2.03 4.76
N ARG A 10 -9.17 -2.96 4.27
CA ARG A 10 -8.07 -3.55 5.02
C ARG A 10 -6.75 -3.35 4.30
N PRO A 11 -5.73 -2.78 4.97
CA PRO A 11 -4.39 -2.70 4.42
C PRO A 11 -3.85 -4.10 4.12
N SER A 12 -3.31 -4.29 2.92
CA SER A 12 -2.65 -5.55 2.57
C SER A 12 -1.19 -5.56 3.03
N ARG A 13 -0.62 -6.76 3.18
CA ARG A 13 0.83 -6.96 3.38
C ARG A 13 1.65 -6.18 2.35
N LYS A 14 1.26 -6.25 1.08
CA LYS A 14 1.92 -5.52 0.00
C LYS A 14 1.99 -4.02 0.27
N LEU A 15 0.88 -3.40 0.73
CA LEU A 15 0.88 -1.98 1.09
C LEU A 15 1.83 -1.71 2.27
N ILE A 16 1.81 -2.55 3.31
CA ILE A 16 2.68 -2.37 4.47
C ILE A 16 4.16 -2.43 4.07
N ASP A 17 4.53 -3.35 3.20
CA ASP A 17 5.91 -3.51 2.74
C ASP A 17 6.34 -2.41 1.75
N MET A 18 5.40 -1.71 1.11
CA MET A 18 5.70 -0.54 0.29
C MET A 18 6.22 0.66 1.10
N PHE A 19 5.82 0.81 2.37
CA PHE A 19 6.39 1.85 3.23
C PHE A 19 7.89 1.59 3.43
N LEU A 20 8.71 2.62 3.25
CA LEU A 20 10.15 2.51 3.36
C LEU A 20 10.63 2.61 4.82
N CYS A 21 11.85 2.21 5.09
CA CYS A 21 12.52 2.54 6.33
C CYS A 21 13.01 4.01 6.31
N THR A 22 13.36 4.55 7.48
CA THR A 22 13.78 5.97 7.61
C THR A 22 15.00 6.34 6.77
N ASP A 23 15.81 5.36 6.37
CA ASP A 23 16.93 5.53 5.44
C ASP A 23 16.53 5.56 3.96
N GLY A 24 15.24 5.49 3.68
CA GLY A 24 14.68 5.52 2.33
C GLY A 24 14.80 4.19 1.57
N LEU A 25 15.22 3.12 2.23
CA LEU A 25 15.36 1.79 1.64
C LEU A 25 14.12 0.92 1.87
N PRO A 26 13.83 0.00 0.95
CA PRO A 26 12.84 -1.06 1.16
C PRO A 26 13.17 -1.93 2.37
N VAL A 27 12.14 -2.52 2.99
CA VAL A 27 12.29 -3.42 4.16
C VAL A 27 13.21 -4.61 3.90
N SER A 28 13.35 -5.05 2.66
CA SER A 28 14.26 -6.15 2.28
C SER A 28 15.74 -5.76 2.30
N MET A 29 16.05 -4.47 2.23
CA MET A 29 17.42 -3.94 2.15
C MET A 29 17.88 -3.19 3.39
N SER A 30 16.95 -2.64 4.16
CA SER A 30 17.30 -1.77 5.28
C SER A 30 17.69 -2.56 6.52
N ASP A 31 18.85 -2.24 7.08
CA ASP A 31 19.31 -2.75 8.38
C ASP A 31 18.49 -2.16 9.55
N LYS A 32 17.71 -1.09 9.30
CA LYS A 32 16.84 -0.48 10.30
C LYS A 32 15.55 -1.26 10.52
N PHE A 33 15.18 -2.14 9.59
CA PHE A 33 13.95 -2.93 9.69
C PHE A 33 14.06 -3.98 10.79
N GLN A 34 13.19 -3.90 11.79
CA GLN A 34 13.23 -4.75 12.97
C GLN A 34 12.63 -6.15 12.75
N GLY A 35 12.01 -6.38 11.59
CA GLY A 35 11.41 -7.69 11.25
C GLY A 35 10.00 -7.84 11.80
N TYR A 36 9.62 -9.10 12.08
CA TYR A 36 8.23 -9.48 12.42
C TYR A 36 8.17 -10.29 13.73
N LYS A 37 9.18 -10.21 14.59
CA LYS A 37 9.25 -11.05 15.79
C LYS A 37 8.20 -10.66 16.84
N ASN A 38 8.00 -9.36 17.03
CA ASN A 38 6.96 -8.84 17.90
C ASN A 38 5.99 -7.96 17.08
N PRO A 39 4.76 -7.78 17.56
CA PRO A 39 3.72 -7.03 16.86
C PRO A 39 4.09 -5.60 16.43
N GLY A 40 4.92 -4.92 17.19
CA GLY A 40 5.34 -3.54 16.89
C GLY A 40 6.60 -3.42 16.04
N ASP A 41 7.37 -4.50 15.87
CA ASP A 41 8.70 -4.44 15.25
C ASP A 41 8.64 -3.95 13.80
N GLU A 42 7.66 -4.40 13.04
CA GLU A 42 7.52 -4.02 11.63
C GLU A 42 7.14 -2.54 11.41
N PHE A 43 6.72 -1.83 12.46
CA PHE A 43 6.38 -0.41 12.42
C PHE A 43 7.52 0.51 12.86
N GLN A 44 8.60 -0.05 13.42
CA GLN A 44 9.73 0.73 13.93
C GLN A 44 10.69 1.14 12.82
N ASN A 45 11.25 2.34 12.95
CA ASN A 45 12.20 2.92 12.00
C ASN A 45 11.68 3.01 10.56
N ARG A 46 10.37 3.17 10.41
CA ARG A 46 9.67 3.24 9.12
C ARG A 46 9.16 4.66 8.85
N ASP A 47 8.70 4.85 7.66
CA ASP A 47 7.94 5.99 7.21
C ASP A 47 6.83 6.35 8.22
N PHE A 48 6.75 7.60 8.66
CA PHE A 48 5.77 8.03 9.67
C PHE A 48 4.33 7.86 9.21
N ARG A 49 4.08 7.84 7.91
CA ARG A 49 2.74 7.59 7.36
C ARG A 49 2.27 6.17 7.67
N LEU A 50 3.18 5.19 7.82
CA LEU A 50 2.78 3.85 8.19
C LEU A 50 1.98 3.85 9.50
N THR A 51 2.50 4.50 10.54
CA THR A 51 1.81 4.57 11.84
C THR A 51 0.61 5.53 11.84
N SER A 52 0.61 6.53 10.94
CA SER A 52 -0.49 7.49 10.83
C SER A 52 -1.66 6.99 9.99
N TYR A 53 -1.38 6.15 8.98
CA TYR A 53 -2.38 5.67 8.03
C TYR A 53 -2.89 4.27 8.35
N VAL A 54 -2.07 3.49 9.04
CA VAL A 54 -2.33 2.09 9.35
C VAL A 54 -2.25 1.89 10.86
N GLY A 55 -3.34 1.44 11.46
CA GLY A 55 -3.34 0.94 12.83
C GLY A 55 -2.70 -0.44 12.90
N SER A 56 -1.75 -0.64 13.82
CA SER A 56 -1.24 -1.98 14.09
C SER A 56 -2.25 -2.77 14.94
N TYR A 57 -2.15 -4.09 14.88
CA TYR A 57 -2.92 -4.96 15.77
C TYR A 57 -2.61 -4.72 17.27
N ALA A 58 -1.52 -4.04 17.62
CA ALA A 58 -1.22 -3.62 18.97
C ALA A 58 -1.98 -2.35 19.42
N THR A 59 -2.51 -1.56 18.48
CA THR A 59 -3.10 -0.25 18.77
C THR A 59 -4.54 -0.07 18.28
N SER A 60 -5.08 -0.99 17.49
CA SER A 60 -6.41 -0.88 16.90
C SER A 60 -7.33 -2.00 17.36
N LEU A 61 -8.48 -1.64 17.89
CA LEU A 61 -9.58 -2.56 18.23
C LEU A 61 -10.29 -3.16 17.00
N THR A 62 -9.94 -2.70 15.79
CA THR A 62 -10.58 -3.11 14.52
C THR A 62 -9.71 -4.01 13.67
N VAL A 63 -8.72 -4.65 14.26
CA VAL A 63 -7.77 -5.54 13.59
C VAL A 63 -8.38 -6.88 13.19
N GLU A 64 -9.69 -6.99 13.21
CA GLU A 64 -10.37 -8.22 12.80
C GLU A 64 -9.95 -8.64 11.41
N ASN A 65 -9.45 -9.85 11.29
CA ASN A 65 -9.21 -10.62 10.08
C ASN A 65 -7.95 -10.33 9.25
N CYS A 66 -7.19 -9.23 9.41
CA CYS A 66 -5.97 -9.05 8.60
C CYS A 66 -4.72 -8.67 9.38
N GLY A 67 -4.85 -8.33 10.66
CA GLY A 67 -3.73 -7.85 11.48
C GLY A 67 -3.43 -6.35 11.34
N TYR A 68 -4.15 -5.63 10.48
CA TYR A 68 -3.98 -4.19 10.26
C TYR A 68 -5.33 -3.47 10.22
N GLY A 69 -5.36 -2.26 10.76
CA GLY A 69 -6.50 -1.35 10.69
C GLY A 69 -6.21 -0.13 9.82
N VAL A 70 -7.25 0.63 9.49
CA VAL A 70 -7.12 1.91 8.80
C VAL A 70 -7.20 3.03 9.83
N SER A 71 -6.21 3.94 9.81
CA SER A 71 -6.15 5.10 10.70
C SER A 71 -6.16 6.43 9.93
N LYS A 72 -5.89 6.42 8.62
CA LYS A 72 -5.96 7.64 7.81
C LYS A 72 -7.36 8.21 7.83
N PHE A 73 -7.49 9.52 8.05
CA PHE A 73 -8.76 10.23 8.25
C PHE A 73 -9.53 9.84 9.52
N ALA A 74 -8.96 9.03 10.41
CA ALA A 74 -9.55 8.77 11.71
C ALA A 74 -9.60 10.06 12.53
N ILE A 75 -10.78 10.42 13.01
CA ILE A 75 -10.98 11.56 13.88
C ILE A 75 -11.08 11.05 15.31
N THR A 76 -10.17 11.51 16.16
CA THR A 76 -10.09 11.07 17.56
C THR A 76 -10.96 11.90 18.52
N ASP A 77 -11.75 12.84 18.01
CA ASP A 77 -12.67 13.62 18.84
C ASP A 77 -13.80 12.73 19.34
N ILE A 78 -13.78 12.47 20.65
CA ILE A 78 -14.73 11.61 21.35
C ILE A 78 -16.16 12.20 21.43
N GLN A 79 -16.34 13.46 21.08
CA GLN A 79 -17.65 14.13 21.12
C GLN A 79 -18.48 13.96 19.83
N ARG A 80 -17.91 13.36 18.79
CA ARG A 80 -18.62 13.16 17.53
C ARG A 80 -19.45 11.90 17.54
N GLN A 81 -20.68 12.02 17.09
CA GLN A 81 -21.57 10.88 16.86
C GLN A 81 -21.28 10.25 15.49
N SER A 82 -21.57 8.96 15.35
CA SER A 82 -21.49 8.26 14.06
C SER A 82 -22.31 8.99 13.00
N LYS A 83 -21.74 9.26 11.85
CA LYS A 83 -22.31 10.00 10.71
C LYS A 83 -22.37 11.52 10.87
N ASP A 84 -21.80 12.07 11.91
CA ASP A 84 -21.72 13.54 12.13
C ASP A 84 -20.27 14.00 11.91
N GLU A 85 -19.72 13.73 10.73
CA GLU A 85 -18.37 14.09 10.39
C GLU A 85 -18.35 15.37 9.56
N SER A 86 -17.72 16.41 10.10
CA SER A 86 -17.51 17.70 9.42
C SER A 86 -16.13 17.83 8.77
N ALA A 87 -15.39 16.73 8.63
CA ALA A 87 -14.09 16.75 7.98
C ALA A 87 -14.22 17.01 6.47
N ASN A 88 -13.51 18.02 5.98
CA ASN A 88 -13.46 18.30 4.55
C ASN A 88 -12.61 17.22 3.84
N TYR A 89 -13.18 16.63 2.80
CA TYR A 89 -12.42 15.76 1.92
C TYR A 89 -11.54 16.61 0.97
N PRO A 90 -10.21 16.41 0.94
CA PRO A 90 -9.35 17.16 0.04
C PRO A 90 -9.51 16.65 -1.40
N VAL A 91 -10.23 17.40 -2.23
CA VAL A 91 -10.44 17.06 -3.65
C VAL A 91 -9.12 17.16 -4.44
N LEU A 92 -8.31 18.16 -4.13
CA LEU A 92 -6.98 18.37 -4.70
C LEU A 92 -6.06 18.91 -3.60
N ARG A 93 -4.84 18.38 -3.51
CA ARG A 93 -3.85 18.84 -2.54
C ARG A 93 -2.43 18.90 -3.14
N LEU A 94 -1.60 19.75 -2.55
CA LEU A 94 -0.25 20.04 -3.06
C LEU A 94 0.63 18.80 -3.22
N ALA A 95 0.45 17.79 -2.39
CA ALA A 95 1.19 16.53 -2.52
C ALA A 95 0.91 15.83 -3.86
N GLU A 96 -0.33 15.85 -4.33
CA GLU A 96 -0.68 15.31 -5.65
C GLU A 96 0.02 16.10 -6.77
N VAL A 97 0.09 17.43 -6.66
CA VAL A 97 0.79 18.28 -7.65
C VAL A 97 2.28 17.93 -7.71
N TYR A 98 2.94 17.72 -6.56
CA TYR A 98 4.34 17.30 -6.52
C TYR A 98 4.55 15.93 -7.17
N LEU A 99 3.66 14.98 -6.94
CA LEU A 99 3.73 13.64 -7.51
C LEU A 99 3.45 13.67 -9.01
N ASN A 100 2.45 14.43 -9.45
CA ASN A 100 2.16 14.63 -10.87
C ASN A 100 3.35 15.24 -11.60
N TYR A 101 4.03 16.23 -11.00
CA TYR A 101 5.22 16.83 -11.58
C TYR A 101 6.36 15.82 -11.73
N ALA A 102 6.69 15.08 -10.67
CA ALA A 102 7.78 14.11 -10.71
C ALA A 102 7.54 13.00 -11.74
N GLU A 103 6.31 12.46 -11.78
CA GLU A 103 5.91 11.44 -12.75
C GLU A 103 5.94 11.98 -14.18
N ALA A 104 5.39 13.18 -14.42
CA ALA A 104 5.37 13.80 -15.75
C ALA A 104 6.77 14.09 -16.30
N VAL A 105 7.71 14.53 -15.45
CA VAL A 105 9.12 14.71 -15.84
C VAL A 105 9.73 13.37 -16.25
N MET A 106 9.53 12.33 -15.43
CA MET A 106 10.06 10.99 -15.66
C MET A 106 9.50 10.37 -16.95
N GLU A 107 8.18 10.47 -17.18
CA GLU A 107 7.52 9.95 -18.38
C GLU A 107 7.92 10.74 -19.65
N ARG A 108 8.14 12.04 -19.54
CA ARG A 108 8.47 12.91 -20.66
C ARG A 108 9.92 12.78 -21.13
N TYR A 109 10.85 12.68 -20.17
CA TYR A 109 12.28 12.77 -20.47
C TYR A 109 13.03 11.44 -20.25
N GLY A 110 12.39 10.45 -19.62
CA GLY A 110 13.02 9.19 -19.24
C GLY A 110 14.00 9.30 -18.08
N GLU A 111 14.17 10.49 -17.51
CA GLU A 111 15.04 10.79 -16.39
C GLU A 111 14.52 11.97 -15.57
N ILE A 112 14.99 12.09 -14.32
CA ILE A 112 14.69 13.21 -13.42
C ILE A 112 15.94 13.55 -12.61
N SER A 113 16.26 14.84 -12.49
CA SER A 113 17.42 15.30 -11.71
C SER A 113 17.10 15.33 -10.21
N ASP A 114 18.13 15.26 -9.38
CA ASP A 114 18.00 15.39 -7.91
C ASP A 114 17.42 16.76 -7.51
N ASP A 115 17.70 17.84 -8.29
CA ASP A 115 17.09 19.15 -8.06
C ASP A 115 15.58 19.13 -8.32
N GLN A 116 15.10 18.48 -9.37
CA GLN A 116 13.68 18.30 -9.65
C GLN A 116 13.00 17.42 -8.59
N LEU A 117 13.65 16.35 -8.11
CA LEU A 117 13.19 15.55 -6.99
C LEU A 117 13.05 16.38 -5.71
N ASN A 118 14.03 17.27 -5.42
CA ASN A 118 14.00 18.15 -4.24
C ASN A 118 12.90 19.20 -4.31
N LYS A 119 12.53 19.64 -5.51
CA LYS A 119 11.41 20.58 -5.73
C LYS A 119 10.04 19.92 -5.64
N SER A 120 9.96 18.59 -5.68
CA SER A 120 8.72 17.81 -5.75
C SER A 120 8.65 16.73 -4.67
N ILE A 121 8.88 15.47 -5.03
CA ILE A 121 8.68 14.28 -4.20
C ILE A 121 9.41 14.34 -2.86
N ASN A 122 10.60 14.95 -2.80
CA ASN A 122 11.36 15.05 -1.56
C ASN A 122 10.72 15.99 -0.52
N LYS A 123 9.80 16.87 -0.91
CA LYS A 123 8.95 17.61 0.04
C LYS A 123 8.00 16.68 0.81
N ILE A 124 7.50 15.66 0.13
CA ILE A 124 6.65 14.64 0.74
C ILE A 124 7.47 13.73 1.65
N ARG A 125 8.63 13.25 1.17
CA ARG A 125 9.54 12.38 1.92
C ARG A 125 10.07 13.03 3.19
N ALA A 126 10.41 14.30 3.14
CA ALA A 126 10.82 15.07 4.32
C ALA A 126 9.73 15.10 5.40
N ARG A 127 8.46 15.31 5.02
CA ARG A 127 7.32 15.22 5.94
C ARG A 127 7.10 13.81 6.47
N ALA A 128 7.35 12.80 5.65
CA ALA A 128 7.21 11.39 6.00
C ALA A 128 8.37 10.87 6.90
N GLY A 129 9.39 11.68 7.16
CA GLY A 129 10.52 11.32 8.00
C GLY A 129 11.45 10.28 7.38
N ILE A 130 11.52 10.20 6.06
CA ILE A 130 12.38 9.27 5.31
C ILE A 130 13.42 10.04 4.48
N ALA A 131 14.52 9.37 4.17
CA ALA A 131 15.58 9.96 3.35
C ALA A 131 15.08 10.38 1.97
N ASN A 132 15.69 11.44 1.42
CA ASN A 132 15.36 11.93 0.09
C ASN A 132 15.61 10.87 -0.99
N LEU A 133 14.72 10.82 -1.98
CA LEU A 133 14.96 10.08 -3.21
C LEU A 133 16.00 10.83 -4.05
N THR A 134 17.02 10.12 -4.48
CA THR A 134 18.09 10.61 -5.34
C THR A 134 18.43 9.58 -6.41
N ASN A 135 19.10 9.98 -7.47
CA ASN A 135 19.57 9.05 -8.48
C ASN A 135 20.55 8.00 -7.90
N ALA A 136 21.36 8.39 -6.91
CA ALA A 136 22.24 7.48 -6.19
C ALA A 136 21.45 6.45 -5.36
N LEU A 137 20.37 6.87 -4.69
CA LEU A 137 19.51 5.95 -3.94
C LEU A 137 18.76 4.98 -4.87
N ALA A 138 18.22 5.47 -5.99
CA ALA A 138 17.57 4.63 -6.99
C ALA A 138 18.51 3.56 -7.55
N LYS A 139 19.76 3.92 -7.82
CA LYS A 139 20.81 2.98 -8.22
C LYS A 139 21.07 1.93 -7.16
N ARG A 140 21.20 2.34 -5.88
CA ARG A 140 21.40 1.40 -4.76
C ARG A 140 20.22 0.42 -4.63
N ILE A 141 19.00 0.90 -4.82
CA ILE A 141 17.80 0.05 -4.80
C ILE A 141 17.79 -0.91 -6.00
N GLN A 142 18.19 -0.44 -7.17
CA GLN A 142 18.31 -1.27 -8.37
C GLN A 142 19.28 -2.44 -8.16
N GLU A 143 20.46 -2.16 -7.59
CA GLU A 143 21.51 -3.15 -7.34
C GLU A 143 21.18 -4.11 -6.18
N GLY A 144 20.42 -3.65 -5.18
CA GLY A 144 20.16 -4.39 -3.94
C GLY A 144 18.86 -5.19 -3.90
N VAL A 145 17.90 -4.92 -4.78
CA VAL A 145 16.61 -5.64 -4.83
C VAL A 145 16.62 -6.62 -5.99
N LEU A 146 16.57 -7.91 -5.70
CA LEU A 146 16.62 -8.98 -6.71
C LEU A 146 15.57 -8.80 -7.82
N ALA A 147 14.36 -8.38 -7.47
CA ALA A 147 13.28 -8.11 -8.43
C ALA A 147 13.61 -6.98 -9.42
N ASN A 148 14.63 -6.17 -9.14
CA ASN A 148 15.08 -5.07 -9.99
C ASN A 148 16.28 -5.44 -10.88
N ALA A 149 16.78 -6.67 -10.83
CA ALA A 149 18.00 -7.09 -11.55
C ALA A 149 17.94 -6.82 -13.06
N ASN A 150 16.76 -6.88 -13.65
CA ASN A 150 16.55 -6.64 -15.09
C ASN A 150 16.03 -5.23 -15.41
N LYS A 151 15.97 -4.32 -14.42
CA LYS A 151 15.50 -2.95 -14.61
C LYS A 151 16.68 -1.99 -14.72
N THR A 152 16.51 -0.94 -15.50
CA THR A 152 17.44 0.20 -15.48
C THR A 152 17.21 1.05 -14.22
N VAL A 153 18.18 1.89 -13.85
CA VAL A 153 18.05 2.84 -12.74
C VAL A 153 16.83 3.76 -12.94
N ASN A 154 16.57 4.20 -14.17
CA ASN A 154 15.45 5.08 -14.49
C ASN A 154 14.09 4.37 -14.36
N GLN A 155 14.01 3.07 -14.68
CA GLN A 155 12.81 2.28 -14.40
C GLN A 155 12.57 2.13 -12.90
N VAL A 156 13.62 1.91 -12.10
CA VAL A 156 13.51 1.88 -10.64
C VAL A 156 13.13 3.25 -10.08
N MET A 157 13.67 4.34 -10.63
CA MET A 157 13.27 5.69 -10.26
C MET A 157 11.78 5.93 -10.49
N LEU A 158 11.26 5.51 -11.63
CA LEU A 158 9.82 5.62 -11.92
C LEU A 158 8.98 4.76 -10.95
N ASP A 159 9.44 3.55 -10.62
CA ASP A 159 8.76 2.69 -9.64
C ASP A 159 8.74 3.33 -8.25
N GLU A 160 9.82 4.01 -7.83
CA GLU A 160 9.87 4.73 -6.55
C GLU A 160 8.93 5.95 -6.54
N ILE A 161 8.81 6.68 -7.65
CA ILE A 161 7.84 7.78 -7.78
C ILE A 161 6.41 7.24 -7.68
N ARG A 162 6.11 6.15 -8.37
CA ARG A 162 4.81 5.46 -8.33
C ARG A 162 4.51 4.87 -6.96
N ARG A 163 5.51 4.36 -6.26
CA ARG A 163 5.42 3.92 -4.87
C ARG A 163 5.03 5.06 -3.95
N GLU A 164 5.74 6.19 -4.05
CA GLU A 164 5.47 7.38 -3.24
C GLU A 164 4.04 7.88 -3.45
N ARG A 165 3.57 7.87 -4.71
CA ARG A 165 2.20 8.22 -5.06
C ARG A 165 1.19 7.28 -4.41
N ALA A 166 1.42 5.98 -4.46
CA ALA A 166 0.52 5.00 -3.86
C ALA A 166 0.41 5.15 -2.34
N LEU A 167 1.52 5.46 -1.65
CA LEU A 167 1.55 5.66 -0.20
C LEU A 167 0.92 6.98 0.20
N GLU A 168 1.29 8.06 -0.46
CA GLU A 168 0.82 9.40 -0.12
C GLU A 168 -0.69 9.55 -0.34
N LEU A 169 -1.19 9.05 -1.48
CA LEU A 169 -2.59 9.15 -1.86
C LEU A 169 -3.43 7.93 -1.44
N TYR A 170 -2.90 7.10 -0.53
CA TYR A 170 -3.64 5.97 0.05
C TYR A 170 -4.99 6.43 0.59
N MET A 171 -6.08 5.71 0.27
CA MET A 171 -7.46 6.04 0.64
C MET A 171 -8.02 7.36 0.03
N GLU A 172 -7.41 7.90 -1.00
CA GLU A 172 -7.90 9.10 -1.70
C GLU A 172 -8.49 8.79 -3.11
N GLY A 173 -8.73 7.52 -3.41
CA GLY A 173 -9.41 7.09 -4.64
C GLY A 173 -8.50 6.87 -5.86
N PHE A 174 -7.24 7.27 -5.84
CA PHE A 174 -6.37 7.28 -7.02
C PHE A 174 -5.85 5.90 -7.47
N ARG A 175 -5.71 4.94 -6.56
CA ARG A 175 -4.93 3.72 -6.82
C ARG A 175 -5.43 2.89 -7.99
N CYS A 176 -6.75 2.72 -8.12
CA CYS A 176 -7.32 1.91 -9.21
C CYS A 176 -7.02 2.53 -10.58
N ASP A 177 -7.23 3.84 -10.70
CA ASP A 177 -6.98 4.57 -11.93
C ASP A 177 -5.48 4.62 -12.27
N ASP A 178 -4.62 4.78 -11.27
CA ASP A 178 -3.17 4.72 -11.43
C ASP A 178 -2.72 3.36 -11.98
N LEU A 179 -3.21 2.25 -11.41
CA LEU A 179 -2.88 0.91 -11.90
C LEU A 179 -3.34 0.69 -13.35
N LYS A 180 -4.53 1.20 -13.69
CA LYS A 180 -5.06 1.13 -15.06
C LYS A 180 -4.24 1.95 -16.04
N ARG A 181 -3.99 3.23 -15.75
CA ARG A 181 -3.23 4.10 -16.66
C ARG A 181 -1.76 3.69 -16.82
N TRP A 182 -1.17 3.00 -15.83
CA TRP A 182 0.17 2.42 -15.91
C TRP A 182 0.19 1.06 -16.64
N GLY A 183 -0.96 0.48 -16.94
CA GLY A 183 -1.06 -0.81 -17.62
C GLY A 183 -0.66 -2.02 -16.77
N ILE A 184 -0.67 -1.88 -15.43
CA ILE A 184 -0.23 -2.92 -14.49
C ILE A 184 -1.36 -3.42 -13.56
N ALA A 185 -2.61 -3.08 -13.88
CA ALA A 185 -3.75 -3.46 -13.06
C ALA A 185 -3.97 -4.98 -13.05
N GLU A 186 -3.85 -5.64 -14.19
CA GLU A 186 -4.01 -7.10 -14.31
C GLU A 186 -3.03 -7.86 -13.41
N GLU A 187 -1.75 -7.47 -13.41
CA GLU A 187 -0.74 -8.05 -12.53
C GLU A 187 -1.03 -7.78 -11.05
N ASN A 188 -1.32 -6.52 -10.71
CA ASN A 188 -1.45 -6.10 -9.31
C ASN A 188 -2.76 -6.52 -8.64
N LEU A 189 -3.86 -6.68 -9.41
CA LEU A 189 -5.18 -6.96 -8.87
C LEU A 189 -5.51 -8.46 -8.82
N ASN A 190 -4.78 -9.30 -9.56
CA ASN A 190 -4.96 -10.75 -9.57
C ASN A 190 -4.06 -11.50 -8.58
N GLU A 191 -3.25 -10.81 -7.79
CA GLU A 191 -2.48 -11.42 -6.71
C GLU A 191 -3.37 -11.71 -5.49
N SER A 192 -2.99 -12.73 -4.71
CA SER A 192 -3.57 -12.94 -3.38
C SER A 192 -3.36 -11.72 -2.50
N ARG A 193 -4.42 -11.31 -1.79
CA ARG A 193 -4.32 -10.23 -0.81
C ARG A 193 -4.12 -10.83 0.56
N CYS A 194 -2.94 -10.62 1.10
CA CYS A 194 -2.55 -11.11 2.41
C CYS A 194 -2.45 -9.97 3.40
N GLY A 195 -2.64 -10.29 4.67
CA GLY A 195 -2.49 -9.41 5.82
C GLY A 195 -1.18 -9.68 6.57
N ALA A 196 -1.25 -9.67 7.90
CA ALA A 196 -0.10 -9.84 8.78
C ALA A 196 0.58 -11.20 8.63
N VAL A 197 1.88 -11.22 8.93
CA VAL A 197 2.67 -12.44 9.05
C VAL A 197 2.19 -13.24 10.25
N VAL A 198 2.00 -14.55 10.08
CA VAL A 198 1.49 -15.44 11.14
C VAL A 198 2.08 -16.85 11.07
N GLY A 199 1.99 -17.55 12.19
CA GLY A 199 1.97 -19.02 12.22
C GLY A 199 3.27 -19.74 11.96
N ASN A 200 4.43 -19.11 12.09
CA ASN A 200 5.69 -19.85 12.12
C ASN A 200 6.24 -19.98 13.55
N ALA A 201 7.18 -20.92 13.75
CA ALA A 201 7.81 -21.17 15.05
C ALA A 201 8.52 -19.93 15.63
N SER A 202 8.91 -18.97 14.78
CA SER A 202 9.55 -17.71 15.16
C SER A 202 8.56 -16.63 15.56
N TYR A 203 7.26 -16.81 15.26
CA TYR A 203 6.22 -15.81 15.40
C TYR A 203 5.03 -16.17 16.32
N PRO A 204 5.02 -17.34 17.00
CA PRO A 204 3.89 -17.71 17.86
C PRO A 204 3.69 -16.75 19.04
N THR A 205 4.76 -16.09 19.48
CA THR A 205 4.72 -15.16 20.61
C THR A 205 4.24 -13.76 20.23
N ALA A 206 4.12 -13.43 18.94
CA ALA A 206 3.71 -12.12 18.49
C ALA A 206 2.22 -11.84 18.74
N PHE A 207 1.46 -12.88 18.95
CA PHE A 207 0.01 -12.84 19.16
C PHE A 207 -0.41 -13.42 20.51
N VAL A 208 0.54 -13.58 21.40
CA VAL A 208 0.31 -14.02 22.77
C VAL A 208 0.84 -12.96 23.72
N ASP A 209 0.18 -12.79 24.86
CA ASP A 209 0.66 -11.94 25.94
C ASP A 209 1.93 -12.53 26.61
N GLU A 210 2.47 -11.84 27.58
CA GLU A 210 3.63 -12.27 28.35
C GLU A 210 3.44 -13.63 29.07
N ASN A 211 2.18 -14.08 29.23
CA ASN A 211 1.81 -15.35 29.85
C ASN A 211 1.56 -16.46 28.81
N GLY A 212 1.73 -16.16 27.51
CA GLY A 212 1.49 -17.12 26.44
C GLY A 212 0.03 -17.28 26.02
N ASN A 213 -0.89 -16.41 26.49
CA ASN A 213 -2.28 -16.43 26.09
C ASN A 213 -2.47 -15.67 24.78
N ALA A 214 -3.32 -16.20 23.89
CA ALA A 214 -3.68 -15.50 22.67
C ALA A 214 -4.27 -14.13 23.01
N THR A 215 -3.69 -13.07 22.45
CA THR A 215 -4.24 -11.71 22.61
C THR A 215 -5.57 -11.62 21.87
N SER A 216 -6.53 -10.90 22.44
CA SER A 216 -7.85 -10.70 21.81
C SER A 216 -7.78 -9.99 20.45
N ALA A 217 -6.65 -9.36 20.15
CA ALA A 217 -6.42 -8.67 18.89
C ALA A 217 -6.16 -9.63 17.70
N PHE A 218 -5.74 -10.87 17.99
CA PHE A 218 -5.36 -11.81 16.92
C PHE A 218 -5.82 -13.24 17.25
N ASN A 219 -7.02 -13.57 16.83
CA ASN A 219 -7.52 -14.93 16.96
C ASN A 219 -7.38 -15.67 15.62
N PRO A 220 -6.51 -16.69 15.52
CA PRO A 220 -6.34 -17.48 14.30
C PRO A 220 -7.65 -18.10 13.79
N ALA A 221 -8.62 -18.36 14.67
CA ALA A 221 -9.93 -18.91 14.30
C ALA A 221 -10.79 -17.93 13.46
N ILE A 222 -10.43 -16.63 13.41
CA ILE A 222 -11.10 -15.61 12.59
C ILE A 222 -10.63 -15.67 11.14
N PHE A 223 -9.50 -16.32 10.85
CA PHE A 223 -8.94 -16.42 9.50
C PHE A 223 -9.57 -17.55 8.69
N THR A 224 -10.79 -17.33 8.29
CA THR A 224 -11.61 -18.34 7.57
C THR A 224 -11.02 -18.75 6.21
N LYS A 225 -10.09 -17.94 5.64
CA LYS A 225 -9.44 -18.23 4.36
C LYS A 225 -8.05 -18.84 4.48
N GLY A 226 -7.56 -19.02 5.71
CA GLY A 226 -6.27 -19.64 6.01
C GLY A 226 -5.07 -18.72 5.85
N THR A 227 -3.92 -19.33 5.59
CA THR A 227 -2.64 -18.64 5.40
C THR A 227 -2.04 -18.99 4.04
N GLU A 228 -1.25 -18.10 3.49
CA GLU A 228 -0.46 -18.29 2.27
C GLU A 228 0.98 -17.83 2.53
N VAL A 229 1.96 -18.55 2.00
CA VAL A 229 3.37 -18.15 2.09
C VAL A 229 3.67 -17.16 0.99
N VAL A 230 3.97 -15.92 1.39
CA VAL A 230 4.26 -14.83 0.46
C VAL A 230 5.64 -14.23 0.73
N GLU A 231 6.17 -13.54 -0.26
CA GLU A 231 7.42 -12.79 -0.12
C GLU A 231 7.21 -11.60 0.82
N THR A 232 8.11 -11.43 1.77
CA THR A 232 8.09 -10.34 2.76
C THR A 232 9.46 -9.68 2.85
N GLY A 233 9.60 -8.64 3.67
CA GLY A 233 10.89 -7.99 3.91
C GLY A 233 11.97 -8.88 4.56
N LYS A 234 11.62 -10.06 5.04
CA LYS A 234 12.56 -11.05 5.64
C LYS A 234 12.40 -12.43 4.98
N GLY A 235 12.11 -12.46 3.69
CA GLY A 235 11.91 -13.67 2.91
C GLY A 235 10.48 -14.20 2.97
N LYS A 236 10.30 -15.46 2.58
CA LYS A 236 8.98 -16.10 2.47
C LYS A 236 8.44 -16.46 3.83
N LEU A 237 7.32 -15.86 4.21
CA LEU A 237 6.65 -16.09 5.48
C LEU A 237 5.14 -16.33 5.27
N PRO A 238 4.51 -17.15 6.13
CA PRO A 238 3.07 -17.35 6.09
C PRO A 238 2.35 -16.07 6.54
N CYS A 239 1.38 -15.63 5.74
CA CYS A 239 0.55 -14.48 6.00
C CYS A 239 -0.93 -14.85 5.96
N VAL A 240 -1.76 -14.09 6.67
CA VAL A 240 -3.21 -14.25 6.63
C VAL A 240 -3.72 -13.98 5.23
N VAL A 241 -4.61 -14.82 4.71
CA VAL A 241 -5.27 -14.60 3.42
C VAL A 241 -6.55 -13.81 3.60
N LEU A 242 -6.63 -12.66 2.92
CA LEU A 242 -7.84 -11.83 2.83
C LEU A 242 -8.66 -12.19 1.58
N LEU A 243 -7.97 -12.36 0.46
CA LEU A 243 -8.55 -12.75 -0.81
C LEU A 243 -7.54 -13.62 -1.56
N LYS A 244 -7.96 -14.77 -2.06
CA LYS A 244 -7.11 -15.63 -2.87
C LYS A 244 -7.01 -15.11 -4.29
N SER A 245 -5.88 -15.34 -4.94
CA SER A 245 -5.71 -15.02 -6.37
C SER A 245 -6.75 -15.72 -7.26
N SER A 246 -7.18 -16.93 -6.88
CA SER A 246 -8.27 -17.66 -7.58
C SER A 246 -9.62 -16.93 -7.57
N ASP A 247 -9.83 -16.03 -6.63
CA ASP A 247 -11.06 -15.26 -6.46
C ASP A 247 -10.96 -13.88 -7.13
N CYS A 248 -9.81 -13.57 -7.75
CA CYS A 248 -9.57 -12.35 -8.50
C CYS A 248 -9.80 -12.61 -9.99
N ALA A 249 -10.41 -11.65 -10.68
CA ALA A 249 -10.80 -11.82 -12.08
C ALA A 249 -10.63 -10.54 -12.90
N PHE A 250 -9.58 -9.75 -12.64
CA PHE A 250 -9.28 -8.58 -13.47
C PHE A 250 -8.69 -9.02 -14.80
N THR A 251 -9.28 -8.58 -15.90
CA THR A 251 -8.90 -8.94 -17.27
C THR A 251 -8.51 -7.71 -18.08
N LYS A 252 -8.03 -7.91 -19.30
CA LYS A 252 -7.75 -6.82 -20.24
C LYS A 252 -8.98 -5.98 -20.57
N GLY A 253 -10.19 -6.56 -20.54
CA GLY A 253 -11.44 -5.84 -20.72
C GLY A 253 -11.67 -4.79 -19.63
N ASP A 254 -11.27 -5.07 -18.39
CA ASP A 254 -11.53 -4.22 -17.23
C ASP A 254 -10.72 -2.93 -17.19
N TYR A 255 -9.75 -2.74 -18.10
CA TYR A 255 -9.08 -1.45 -18.28
C TYR A 255 -10.00 -0.35 -18.80
N LEU A 256 -11.05 -0.71 -19.51
CA LEU A 256 -12.05 0.20 -20.06
C LEU A 256 -13.39 -0.04 -19.36
N TRP A 257 -14.27 0.94 -19.40
CA TRP A 257 -15.63 0.80 -18.94
C TRP A 257 -16.52 0.31 -20.10
N ALA A 258 -17.47 -0.57 -19.78
CA ALA A 258 -18.50 -0.95 -20.75
C ALA A 258 -19.33 0.29 -21.18
N ILE A 259 -19.55 0.44 -22.48
CA ILE A 259 -20.52 1.43 -22.96
C ILE A 259 -21.92 0.88 -22.65
N PRO A 260 -22.79 1.64 -21.94
CA PRO A 260 -24.12 1.19 -21.61
C PRO A 260 -24.91 0.75 -22.86
N ARG A 261 -25.51 -0.42 -22.81
CA ARG A 261 -26.18 -1.01 -23.99
C ARG A 261 -27.28 -0.14 -24.58
N ASN A 262 -27.99 0.62 -23.74
CA ASN A 262 -28.98 1.58 -24.19
C ASN A 262 -28.38 2.70 -25.05
N GLN A 263 -27.16 3.12 -24.81
CA GLN A 263 -26.46 4.13 -25.62
C GLN A 263 -26.06 3.56 -26.99
N ILE A 264 -25.58 2.33 -27.03
CA ILE A 264 -25.28 1.63 -28.28
C ILE A 264 -26.55 1.47 -29.13
N ASN A 265 -27.68 1.14 -28.50
CA ASN A 265 -28.97 1.00 -29.19
C ASN A 265 -29.49 2.33 -29.77
N LEU A 266 -29.14 3.46 -29.13
CA LEU A 266 -29.53 4.80 -29.61
C LEU A 266 -28.60 5.33 -30.71
N ASN A 267 -27.37 4.87 -30.75
CA ASN A 267 -26.37 5.31 -31.73
C ASN A 267 -25.61 4.12 -32.29
N SER A 268 -25.97 3.69 -33.47
CA SER A 268 -25.37 2.54 -34.19
C SER A 268 -23.88 2.71 -34.56
N ASN A 269 -23.35 3.93 -34.45
CA ASN A 269 -21.91 4.18 -34.64
C ASN A 269 -21.06 3.87 -33.39
N LEU A 270 -21.69 3.62 -32.24
CA LEU A 270 -20.99 3.20 -31.03
C LEU A 270 -20.69 1.71 -31.10
N VAL A 271 -19.41 1.38 -30.96
CA VAL A 271 -18.92 0.01 -30.86
C VAL A 271 -18.53 -0.25 -29.42
N GLN A 272 -18.96 -1.39 -28.86
CA GLN A 272 -18.59 -1.78 -27.50
C GLN A 272 -17.08 -1.94 -27.32
N ASN A 273 -16.58 -1.58 -26.16
CA ASN A 273 -15.20 -1.81 -25.80
C ASN A 273 -14.88 -3.32 -25.78
N PRO A 274 -13.63 -3.72 -26.14
CA PRO A 274 -13.23 -5.12 -26.12
C PRO A 274 -13.42 -5.75 -24.72
N GLY A 275 -14.00 -6.95 -24.69
CA GLY A 275 -14.21 -7.70 -23.46
C GLY A 275 -15.66 -7.63 -22.88
N TYR A 276 -16.57 -6.90 -23.55
CA TYR A 276 -17.96 -6.75 -23.12
C TYR A 276 -18.97 -7.22 -24.20
#